data_a5021e4b8c8b32b64a1c83e432c35d94
#
_entry.id   a5021e4b8c8b32b64a1c83e432c35d94
#
_cell.length_a   1.000
_cell.length_b   1.000
_cell.length_c   1.000
_cell.angle_alpha   90.00
_cell.angle_beta   90.00
_cell.angle_gamma   90.00
#
_symmetry.space_group_name_H-M   'P 1'
#
loop_
_entity.id
_entity.type
_entity.pdbx_description
1 polymer ?
#
loop_
_entity_poly.entity_id
_entity_poly.type
_entity_poly.pdbx_seq_one_letter_code
_entity_poly.pdbx_strand_id
1 'polypeptide(L)'
;MPPLRYLGDERLMQRQRDATADEIGSDEFQSCLRMLPRAMRRHGGIGIAGPQVGWWARVFCLGIEGSNPRYPNAAELPLRVYVNPVITWSSEETNWMWEGCLSVPGMRGWVERPREVRLASLDGRGRARGEEHLTGLAARIAQHELDHLDGVLFPRRVPSRDYLVPQASIERRDGWAEDWPSPGSYRTMLGDLCDER
;
A
#
# COMPACT_ATOMS: atom_id res chain seq x y z
N MET A 1 5.62 20.63 2.76
CA MET A 1 5.17 19.29 2.38
C MET A 1 3.69 19.20 2.72
N PRO A 2 2.82 18.70 1.84
CA PRO A 2 1.39 18.65 2.11
C PRO A 2 1.08 17.73 3.30
N PRO A 3 0.04 18.03 4.08
CA PRO A 3 -0.42 17.16 5.15
C PRO A 3 -1.02 15.87 4.58
N LEU A 4 -0.96 14.79 5.36
CA LEU A 4 -1.68 13.56 5.02
C LEU A 4 -3.18 13.77 5.07
N ARG A 5 -3.89 13.09 4.19
CA ARG A 5 -5.34 12.93 4.20
C ARG A 5 -5.69 11.65 4.95
N TYR A 6 -6.75 11.70 5.73
CA TYR A 6 -7.15 10.59 6.58
C TYR A 6 -8.54 10.05 6.20
N LEU A 7 -8.81 8.83 6.62
CA LEU A 7 -10.15 8.25 6.56
C LEU A 7 -11.18 9.24 7.11
N GLY A 8 -12.23 9.49 6.33
CA GLY A 8 -13.21 10.57 6.56
C GLY A 8 -13.12 11.69 5.53
N ASP A 9 -11.98 11.87 4.85
CA ASP A 9 -11.91 12.70 3.66
C ASP A 9 -12.59 11.95 2.50
N GLU A 10 -13.74 12.46 2.02
CA GLU A 10 -14.54 11.79 0.99
C GLU A 10 -13.79 11.56 -0.33
N ARG A 11 -12.81 12.42 -0.63
CA ARG A 11 -12.00 12.31 -1.85
C ARG A 11 -11.07 11.10 -1.85
N LEU A 12 -10.68 10.60 -0.68
CA LEU A 12 -9.93 9.34 -0.55
C LEU A 12 -10.77 8.10 -0.93
N MET A 13 -12.09 8.24 -0.90
CA MET A 13 -13.03 7.16 -1.24
C MET A 13 -13.54 7.25 -2.67
N GLN A 14 -12.95 8.11 -3.49
CA GLN A 14 -13.27 8.27 -4.90
C GLN A 14 -12.15 7.70 -5.77
N ARG A 15 -12.54 7.00 -6.84
CA ARG A 15 -11.58 6.55 -7.84
C ARG A 15 -10.92 7.76 -8.49
N GLN A 16 -9.59 7.72 -8.54
CA GLN A 16 -8.81 8.77 -9.19
C GLN A 16 -8.77 8.53 -10.71
N ARG A 17 -8.75 9.61 -11.46
CA ARG A 17 -8.60 9.57 -12.91
C ARG A 17 -7.15 9.37 -13.33
N ASP A 18 -6.95 8.83 -14.50
CA ASP A 18 -5.64 8.74 -15.13
C ASP A 18 -5.08 10.15 -15.40
N ALA A 19 -3.76 10.28 -15.23
CA ALA A 19 -3.03 11.45 -15.66
C ALA A 19 -2.86 11.43 -17.18
N THR A 20 -3.11 12.55 -17.84
CA THR A 20 -2.90 12.71 -19.27
C THR A 20 -1.41 12.90 -19.61
N ALA A 21 -1.03 12.71 -20.88
CA ALA A 21 0.35 12.93 -21.32
C ALA A 21 0.82 14.37 -21.08
N ASP A 22 -0.05 15.35 -21.31
CA ASP A 22 0.27 16.77 -21.10
C ASP A 22 0.49 17.07 -19.61
N GLU A 23 -0.35 16.49 -18.72
CA GLU A 23 -0.18 16.63 -17.28
C GLU A 23 1.14 16.02 -16.83
N ILE A 24 1.47 14.80 -17.28
CA ILE A 24 2.73 14.12 -16.93
C ILE A 24 3.94 14.94 -17.34
N GLY A 25 3.87 15.63 -18.50
CA GLY A 25 4.92 16.52 -18.99
C GLY A 25 5.06 17.84 -18.23
N SER A 26 4.08 18.21 -17.40
CA SER A 26 4.08 19.51 -16.73
C SER A 26 5.08 19.59 -15.56
N ASP A 27 5.60 20.79 -15.29
CA ASP A 27 6.49 21.05 -14.15
C ASP A 27 5.81 20.76 -12.80
N GLU A 28 4.50 21.01 -12.71
CA GLU A 28 3.71 20.74 -11.53
C GLU A 28 3.68 19.24 -11.23
N PHE A 29 3.37 18.41 -12.22
CA PHE A 29 3.34 16.95 -12.07
C PHE A 29 4.72 16.41 -11.69
N GLN A 30 5.77 16.88 -12.37
CA GLN A 30 7.15 16.49 -12.07
C GLN A 30 7.58 16.91 -10.66
N SER A 31 7.09 18.05 -10.16
CA SER A 31 7.30 18.47 -8.78
C SER A 31 6.61 17.53 -7.78
N CYS A 32 5.34 17.14 -8.06
CA CYS A 32 4.60 16.18 -7.26
C CYS A 32 5.27 14.79 -7.26
N LEU A 33 5.78 14.32 -8.40
CA LEU A 33 6.55 13.07 -8.49
C LEU A 33 7.78 13.05 -7.58
N ARG A 34 8.50 14.17 -7.51
CA ARG A 34 9.67 14.29 -6.61
C ARG A 34 9.27 14.39 -5.14
N MET A 35 8.12 14.96 -4.86
CA MET A 35 7.59 15.14 -3.51
C MET A 35 7.08 13.82 -2.90
N LEU A 36 6.45 12.96 -3.69
CA LEU A 36 5.75 11.76 -3.22
C LEU A 36 6.67 10.79 -2.44
N PRO A 37 7.87 10.39 -2.94
CA PRO A 37 8.78 9.54 -2.17
C PRO A 37 9.31 10.22 -0.89
N ARG A 38 9.46 11.54 -0.90
CA ARG A 38 9.87 12.29 0.29
C ARG A 38 8.79 12.26 1.37
N ALA A 39 7.51 12.36 0.96
CA ALA A 39 6.38 12.22 1.87
C ALA A 39 6.33 10.80 2.45
N MET A 40 6.50 9.77 1.62
CA MET A 40 6.58 8.37 2.06
C MET A 40 7.61 8.18 3.17
N ARG A 41 8.86 8.57 2.93
CA ARG A 41 9.96 8.45 3.90
C ARG A 41 9.69 9.23 5.17
N ARG A 42 9.21 10.46 5.07
CA ARG A 42 8.92 11.32 6.24
C ARG A 42 7.92 10.69 7.19
N HIS A 43 6.94 9.99 6.66
CA HIS A 43 5.89 9.32 7.45
C HIS A 43 6.21 7.86 7.79
N GLY A 44 7.42 7.37 7.46
CA GLY A 44 7.85 6.00 7.74
C GLY A 44 7.07 4.95 6.96
N GLY A 45 6.51 5.32 5.80
CA GLY A 45 5.80 4.40 4.90
C GLY A 45 6.75 3.59 4.02
N ILE A 46 6.26 2.49 3.49
CA ILE A 46 6.90 1.65 2.47
C ILE A 46 6.18 1.75 1.12
N GLY A 47 5.03 2.41 1.10
CA GLY A 47 4.24 2.83 -0.04
C GLY A 47 3.49 4.12 0.30
N ILE A 48 3.11 4.88 -0.71
CA ILE A 48 2.22 6.03 -0.61
C ILE A 48 1.61 6.35 -1.97
N ALA A 49 0.31 6.65 -1.97
CA ALA A 49 -0.43 7.08 -3.15
C ALA A 49 -0.66 8.60 -3.17
N GLY A 50 -0.76 9.18 -4.37
CA GLY A 50 -1.03 10.60 -4.56
C GLY A 50 -2.20 11.14 -3.74
N PRO A 51 -3.39 10.48 -3.71
CA PRO A 51 -4.53 10.91 -2.92
C PRO A 51 -4.23 11.13 -1.44
N GLN A 52 -3.34 10.34 -0.85
CA GLN A 52 -2.97 10.46 0.56
C GLN A 52 -2.27 11.79 0.91
N VAL A 53 -1.70 12.45 -0.08
CA VAL A 53 -1.06 13.78 0.07
C VAL A 53 -1.85 14.89 -0.65
N GLY A 54 -3.10 14.60 -1.04
CA GLY A 54 -3.97 15.55 -1.73
C GLY A 54 -3.64 15.76 -3.22
N TRP A 55 -2.82 14.89 -3.80
CA TRP A 55 -2.56 14.83 -5.23
C TRP A 55 -3.49 13.83 -5.91
N TRP A 56 -4.54 14.34 -6.53
CA TRP A 56 -5.67 13.58 -7.04
C TRP A 56 -5.41 13.01 -8.45
N ALA A 57 -4.40 12.17 -8.57
CA ALA A 57 -4.01 11.50 -9.80
C ALA A 57 -3.66 10.03 -9.51
N ARG A 58 -3.76 9.19 -10.53
CA ARG A 58 -3.39 7.78 -10.41
C ARG A 58 -1.86 7.61 -10.41
N VAL A 59 -1.28 7.93 -9.27
CA VAL A 59 0.17 7.78 -9.04
C VAL A 59 0.40 7.22 -7.65
N PHE A 60 1.31 6.26 -7.54
CA PHE A 60 1.85 5.84 -6.25
C PHE A 60 3.36 5.59 -6.34
N CYS A 61 4.02 5.50 -5.21
CA CYS A 61 5.37 4.96 -5.11
C CYS A 61 5.44 3.91 -4.00
N LEU A 62 6.38 3.00 -4.15
CA LEU A 62 6.76 2.03 -3.13
C LEU A 62 8.28 1.89 -3.08
N GLY A 63 8.79 1.45 -1.94
CA GLY A 63 10.21 1.17 -1.74
C GLY A 63 10.56 1.06 -0.28
N ILE A 64 11.59 0.26 0.01
CA ILE A 64 12.16 0.08 1.34
C ILE A 64 13.67 0.28 1.19
N GLU A 65 14.18 1.37 1.75
CA GLU A 65 15.59 1.72 1.75
C GLU A 65 16.12 1.62 3.18
N GLY A 66 17.08 0.72 3.40
CA GLY A 66 17.63 0.46 4.73
C GLY A 66 16.59 -0.11 5.72
N SER A 67 16.88 -0.01 7.01
CA SER A 67 15.96 -0.52 8.04
C SER A 67 14.76 0.42 8.21
N ASN A 68 13.55 -0.15 8.11
CA ASN A 68 12.32 0.58 8.41
C ASN A 68 11.80 0.16 9.79
N PRO A 69 11.67 1.10 10.77
CA PRO A 69 11.24 0.74 12.14
C PRO A 69 9.85 0.08 12.21
N ARG A 70 8.99 0.34 11.22
CA ARG A 70 7.64 -0.25 11.16
C ARG A 70 7.63 -1.63 10.51
N TYR A 71 8.69 -1.98 9.77
CA TYR A 71 8.84 -3.23 9.02
C TYR A 71 10.27 -3.74 9.16
N PRO A 72 10.71 -4.10 10.40
CA PRO A 72 12.13 -4.40 10.70
C PRO A 72 12.66 -5.63 9.96
N ASN A 73 11.79 -6.55 9.56
CA ASN A 73 12.15 -7.79 8.87
C ASN A 73 11.99 -7.71 7.35
N ALA A 74 11.54 -6.56 6.83
CA ALA A 74 11.32 -6.42 5.39
C ALA A 74 12.66 -6.28 4.65
N ALA A 75 12.81 -7.05 3.57
CA ALA A 75 13.91 -6.90 2.65
C ALA A 75 13.87 -5.53 1.94
N GLU A 76 15.03 -5.03 1.54
CA GLU A 76 15.11 -3.81 0.73
C GLU A 76 14.35 -3.98 -0.58
N LEU A 77 13.57 -2.96 -0.92
CA LEU A 77 12.87 -2.84 -2.20
C LEU A 77 13.31 -1.55 -2.89
N PRO A 78 13.76 -1.60 -4.14
CA PRO A 78 14.10 -0.39 -4.89
C PRO A 78 12.92 0.57 -4.96
N LEU A 79 13.19 1.86 -4.72
CA LEU A 79 12.17 2.89 -4.88
C LEU A 79 11.69 2.93 -6.32
N ARG A 80 10.39 2.82 -6.51
CA ARG A 80 9.74 2.92 -7.81
C ARG A 80 8.50 3.79 -7.73
N VAL A 81 8.25 4.54 -8.80
CA VAL A 81 7.05 5.36 -8.98
C VAL A 81 6.26 4.78 -10.14
N TYR A 82 4.98 4.65 -9.98
CA TYR A 82 4.03 4.10 -10.95
C TYR A 82 2.99 5.16 -11.30
N VAL A 83 2.88 5.48 -12.58
CA VAL A 83 1.88 6.43 -13.11
C VAL A 83 0.85 5.62 -13.91
N ASN A 84 -0.43 5.88 -13.67
CA ASN A 84 -1.55 5.16 -14.27
C ASN A 84 -1.40 3.62 -14.18
N PRO A 85 -1.15 3.07 -12.99
CA PRO A 85 -0.92 1.65 -12.82
C PRO A 85 -2.21 0.83 -13.00
N VAL A 86 -2.05 -0.36 -13.57
CA VAL A 86 -3.13 -1.35 -13.74
C VAL A 86 -2.57 -2.74 -13.39
N ILE A 87 -3.25 -3.48 -12.52
CA ILE A 87 -2.97 -4.91 -12.34
C ILE A 87 -3.60 -5.64 -13.53
N THR A 88 -2.76 -6.33 -14.31
CA THR A 88 -3.14 -7.07 -15.50
C THR A 88 -3.39 -8.54 -15.21
N TRP A 89 -2.80 -9.05 -14.12
CA TRP A 89 -2.97 -10.41 -13.66
C TRP A 89 -2.71 -10.51 -12.15
N SER A 90 -3.39 -11.44 -11.49
CA SER A 90 -3.19 -11.80 -10.08
C SER A 90 -3.16 -13.30 -9.93
N SER A 91 -2.33 -13.82 -8.99
CA SER A 91 -2.33 -15.23 -8.64
C SER A 91 -3.64 -15.66 -7.98
N GLU A 92 -3.99 -16.95 -8.15
CA GLU A 92 -5.07 -17.58 -7.37
C GLU A 92 -4.64 -17.81 -5.92
N GLU A 93 -3.35 -18.11 -5.73
CA GLU A 93 -2.78 -18.22 -4.39
C GLU A 93 -2.80 -16.87 -3.69
N THR A 94 -3.24 -16.88 -2.44
CA THR A 94 -3.33 -15.70 -1.58
C THR A 94 -2.44 -15.85 -0.35
N ASN A 95 -2.22 -14.75 0.34
CA ASN A 95 -1.63 -14.74 1.67
C ASN A 95 -2.30 -13.67 2.54
N TRP A 96 -2.10 -13.80 3.84
CA TRP A 96 -2.63 -12.90 4.85
C TRP A 96 -1.53 -12.05 5.49
N MET A 97 -1.89 -10.84 5.91
CA MET A 97 -0.97 -9.95 6.62
C MET A 97 -1.74 -8.90 7.42
N TRP A 98 -1.19 -8.47 8.55
CA TRP A 98 -1.64 -7.27 9.24
C TRP A 98 -1.27 -6.01 8.46
N GLU A 99 -2.24 -5.42 7.80
CA GLU A 99 -2.06 -4.15 7.09
C GLU A 99 -2.34 -2.95 7.98
N GLY A 100 -1.60 -1.89 7.74
CA GLY A 100 -1.86 -0.56 8.26
C GLY A 100 -1.69 0.47 7.17
N CYS A 101 -2.22 1.65 7.38
CA CYS A 101 -2.19 2.72 6.40
C CYS A 101 -1.85 4.05 7.07
N LEU A 102 -1.09 4.90 6.38
CA LEU A 102 -0.82 6.27 6.83
C LEU A 102 -2.11 7.10 6.92
N SER A 103 -3.10 6.78 6.08
CA SER A 103 -4.42 7.45 6.06
C SER A 103 -5.42 6.87 7.09
N VAL A 104 -5.04 5.80 7.80
CA VAL A 104 -5.85 5.17 8.88
C VAL A 104 -4.95 4.93 10.10
N PRO A 105 -4.51 6.01 10.76
CA PRO A 105 -3.52 5.92 11.83
C PRO A 105 -4.02 5.08 13.01
N GLY A 106 -3.10 4.33 13.63
CA GLY A 106 -3.36 3.58 14.85
C GLY A 106 -4.20 2.31 14.69
N MET A 107 -4.63 1.97 13.46
CA MET A 107 -5.41 0.77 13.18
C MET A 107 -4.63 -0.24 12.34
N ARG A 108 -4.97 -1.51 12.53
CA ARG A 108 -4.49 -2.65 11.75
C ARG A 108 -5.65 -3.52 11.33
N GLY A 109 -5.56 -4.11 10.14
CA GLY A 109 -6.54 -5.06 9.64
C GLY A 109 -5.86 -6.31 9.14
N TRP A 110 -6.46 -7.46 9.41
CA TRP A 110 -6.03 -8.73 8.85
C TRP A 110 -6.62 -8.88 7.46
N VAL A 111 -5.78 -8.79 6.43
CA VAL A 111 -6.19 -8.67 5.03
C VAL A 111 -5.60 -9.78 4.19
N GLU A 112 -6.45 -10.42 3.40
CA GLU A 112 -6.05 -11.36 2.37
C GLU A 112 -5.78 -10.65 1.04
N ARG A 113 -4.69 -11.06 0.36
CA ARG A 113 -4.39 -10.60 -1.00
C ARG A 113 -3.73 -11.69 -1.84
N PRO A 114 -3.88 -11.65 -3.18
CA PRO A 114 -3.04 -12.40 -4.09
C PRO A 114 -1.55 -12.27 -3.73
N ARG A 115 -0.83 -13.39 -3.77
CA ARG A 115 0.62 -13.45 -3.46
C ARG A 115 1.45 -12.74 -4.51
N GLU A 116 0.98 -12.77 -5.75
CA GLU A 116 1.68 -12.25 -6.91
C GLU A 116 0.74 -11.43 -7.79
N VAL A 117 1.26 -10.37 -8.38
CA VAL A 117 0.55 -9.58 -9.37
C VAL A 117 1.46 -9.20 -10.53
N ARG A 118 0.90 -9.01 -11.71
CA ARG A 118 1.55 -8.31 -12.81
C ARG A 118 0.97 -6.92 -12.92
N LEU A 119 1.87 -5.94 -12.99
CA LEU A 119 1.51 -4.52 -12.99
C LEU A 119 2.05 -3.85 -14.25
N ALA A 120 1.16 -3.30 -15.06
CA ALA A 120 1.50 -2.38 -16.14
C ALA A 120 1.40 -0.94 -15.65
N SER A 121 2.29 -0.05 -16.09
CA SER A 121 2.28 1.36 -15.73
C SER A 121 3.06 2.22 -16.71
N LEU A 122 2.96 3.53 -16.55
CA LEU A 122 3.88 4.48 -17.14
C LEU A 122 4.99 4.82 -16.14
N ASP A 123 6.17 5.20 -16.65
CA ASP A 123 7.20 5.83 -15.84
C ASP A 123 6.87 7.31 -15.58
N GLY A 124 7.69 7.98 -14.76
CA GLY A 124 7.50 9.40 -14.46
C GLY A 124 7.63 10.35 -15.65
N ARG A 125 7.99 9.86 -16.84
CA ARG A 125 8.07 10.60 -18.10
C ARG A 125 6.94 10.23 -19.07
N GLY A 126 5.97 9.43 -18.62
CA GLY A 126 4.84 8.98 -19.44
C GLY A 126 5.18 7.87 -20.44
N ARG A 127 6.35 7.24 -20.35
CA ARG A 127 6.70 6.10 -21.21
C ARG A 127 6.17 4.82 -20.61
N ALA A 128 5.56 3.97 -21.44
CA ALA A 128 5.10 2.67 -21.01
C ALA A 128 6.27 1.84 -20.46
N ARG A 129 6.07 1.27 -19.27
CA ARG A 129 6.87 0.17 -18.75
C ARG A 129 6.20 -1.12 -19.17
N GLY A 130 6.93 -2.14 -19.51
CA GLY A 130 6.36 -3.48 -19.67
C GLY A 130 5.67 -3.93 -18.38
N GLU A 131 5.04 -5.10 -18.45
CA GLU A 131 4.50 -5.72 -17.24
C GLU A 131 5.63 -6.05 -16.26
N GLU A 132 5.47 -5.61 -15.03
CA GLU A 132 6.35 -5.94 -13.93
C GLU A 132 5.70 -7.02 -13.08
N HIS A 133 6.39 -8.13 -12.84
CA HIS A 133 5.96 -9.18 -11.96
C HIS A 133 6.42 -8.86 -10.54
N LEU A 134 5.47 -8.66 -9.65
CA LEU A 134 5.69 -8.38 -8.23
C LEU A 134 5.23 -9.58 -7.41
N THR A 135 6.00 -9.92 -6.38
CA THR A 135 5.72 -11.03 -5.48
C THR A 135 5.82 -10.59 -4.01
N GLY A 136 5.23 -11.37 -3.12
CA GLY A 136 5.35 -11.18 -1.67
C GLY A 136 4.98 -9.76 -1.21
N LEU A 137 5.85 -9.15 -0.42
CA LEU A 137 5.59 -7.82 0.16
C LEU A 137 5.46 -6.73 -0.91
N ALA A 138 6.23 -6.79 -2.01
CA ALA A 138 6.12 -5.83 -3.10
C ALA A 138 4.75 -5.90 -3.79
N ALA A 139 4.24 -7.11 -4.04
CA ALA A 139 2.90 -7.32 -4.57
C ALA A 139 1.81 -6.79 -3.63
N ARG A 140 1.97 -7.01 -2.31
CA ARG A 140 1.05 -6.51 -1.30
C ARG A 140 0.99 -4.99 -1.26
N ILE A 141 2.17 -4.34 -1.22
CA ILE A 141 2.23 -2.86 -1.21
C ILE A 141 1.59 -2.31 -2.48
N ALA A 142 1.92 -2.84 -3.66
CA ALA A 142 1.35 -2.37 -4.93
C ALA A 142 -0.18 -2.47 -4.96
N GLN A 143 -0.75 -3.57 -4.44
CA GLN A 143 -2.20 -3.74 -4.32
C GLN A 143 -2.82 -2.74 -3.33
N HIS A 144 -2.15 -2.49 -2.19
CA HIS A 144 -2.60 -1.51 -1.20
C HIS A 144 -2.62 -0.09 -1.78
N GLU A 145 -1.55 0.29 -2.48
CA GLU A 145 -1.46 1.63 -3.08
C GLU A 145 -2.43 1.79 -4.28
N LEU A 146 -2.67 0.71 -5.04
CA LEU A 146 -3.67 0.73 -6.11
C LEU A 146 -5.08 0.90 -5.55
N ASP A 147 -5.38 0.27 -4.42
CA ASP A 147 -6.66 0.47 -3.72
C ASP A 147 -6.91 1.97 -3.44
N HIS A 148 -5.90 2.71 -2.98
CA HIS A 148 -6.03 4.15 -2.79
C HIS A 148 -6.41 4.90 -4.07
N LEU A 149 -5.88 4.46 -5.22
CA LEU A 149 -6.21 5.06 -6.52
C LEU A 149 -7.64 4.71 -6.96
N ASP A 150 -8.16 3.58 -6.48
CA ASP A 150 -9.53 3.13 -6.75
C ASP A 150 -10.54 3.58 -5.67
N GLY A 151 -10.09 4.42 -4.70
CA GLY A 151 -10.93 4.93 -3.62
C GLY A 151 -11.26 3.90 -2.54
N VAL A 152 -10.40 2.90 -2.38
CA VAL A 152 -10.53 1.84 -1.38
C VAL A 152 -9.46 2.02 -0.31
N LEU A 153 -9.85 1.98 0.95
CA LEU A 153 -8.94 1.92 2.09
C LEU A 153 -8.97 0.51 2.70
N PHE A 154 -7.84 0.05 3.24
CA PHE A 154 -7.70 -1.35 3.72
C PHE A 154 -8.81 -1.83 4.67
N PRO A 155 -9.47 -0.99 5.51
CA PRO A 155 -10.58 -1.48 6.35
C PRO A 155 -11.75 -2.07 5.55
N ARG A 156 -11.90 -1.71 4.27
CA ARG A 156 -12.89 -2.30 3.36
C ARG A 156 -12.49 -3.68 2.82
N ARG A 157 -11.22 -4.07 2.99
CA ARG A 157 -10.69 -5.38 2.60
C ARG A 157 -10.73 -6.39 3.74
N VAL A 158 -10.94 -5.92 4.97
CA VAL A 158 -11.03 -6.77 6.15
C VAL A 158 -12.34 -7.57 6.12
N PRO A 159 -12.29 -8.91 6.19
CA PRO A 159 -13.49 -9.74 6.00
C PRO A 159 -14.48 -9.67 7.17
N SER A 160 -13.99 -9.37 8.37
CA SER A 160 -14.80 -9.16 9.57
C SER A 160 -14.37 -7.90 10.30
N ARG A 161 -15.30 -7.17 10.89
CA ARG A 161 -14.99 -6.02 11.75
C ARG A 161 -14.11 -6.39 12.94
N ASP A 162 -14.18 -7.63 13.40
CA ASP A 162 -13.38 -8.16 14.50
C ASP A 162 -11.89 -8.25 14.15
N TYR A 163 -11.55 -8.27 12.84
CA TYR A 163 -10.19 -8.31 12.33
C TYR A 163 -9.60 -6.91 12.08
N LEU A 164 -10.34 -5.87 12.45
CA LEU A 164 -9.87 -4.48 12.44
C LEU A 164 -9.63 -4.05 13.89
N VAL A 165 -8.36 -3.93 14.26
CA VAL A 165 -7.94 -3.74 15.64
C VAL A 165 -7.01 -2.53 15.81
N PRO A 166 -6.97 -1.90 16.99
CA PRO A 166 -5.91 -0.94 17.31
C PRO A 166 -4.53 -1.58 17.21
N GLN A 167 -3.54 -0.84 16.72
CA GLN A 167 -2.14 -1.31 16.66
C GLN A 167 -1.64 -1.78 18.03
N ALA A 168 -2.00 -1.07 19.10
CA ALA A 168 -1.64 -1.43 20.46
C ALA A 168 -2.15 -2.83 20.89
N SER A 169 -3.24 -3.33 20.28
CA SER A 169 -3.74 -4.67 20.54
C SER A 169 -2.86 -5.76 19.96
N ILE A 170 -2.22 -5.49 18.80
CA ILE A 170 -1.27 -6.42 18.19
C ILE A 170 0.04 -6.47 19.00
N GLU A 171 0.46 -5.36 19.57
CA GLU A 171 1.65 -5.26 20.42
C GLU A 171 1.46 -5.98 21.77
N ARG A 172 0.20 -6.15 22.20
CA ARG A 172 -0.20 -6.78 23.47
C ARG A 172 -1.17 -7.94 23.23
N ARG A 173 -0.76 -8.91 22.43
CA ARG A 173 -1.62 -10.05 22.05
C ARG A 173 -1.86 -11.06 23.18
N ASP A 174 -1.64 -10.66 24.44
CA ASP A 174 -1.89 -11.49 25.60
C ASP A 174 -3.38 -11.91 25.64
N GLY A 175 -3.62 -13.22 25.67
CA GLY A 175 -4.97 -13.77 25.69
C GLY A 175 -5.65 -13.94 24.32
N TRP A 176 -4.99 -13.63 23.20
CA TRP A 176 -5.53 -13.99 21.89
C TRP A 176 -5.41 -15.50 21.66
N ALA A 177 -6.42 -16.09 21.03
CA ALA A 177 -6.34 -17.46 20.58
C ALA A 177 -5.21 -17.64 19.55
N GLU A 178 -4.54 -18.79 19.57
CA GLU A 178 -3.37 -19.07 18.72
C GLU A 178 -3.67 -18.89 17.22
N ASP A 179 -4.89 -19.23 16.83
CA ASP A 179 -5.35 -19.18 15.43
C ASP A 179 -6.31 -18.01 15.15
N TRP A 180 -6.29 -16.95 15.96
CA TRP A 180 -7.09 -15.76 15.71
C TRP A 180 -6.25 -14.66 15.04
N PRO A 181 -6.76 -14.00 13.97
CA PRO A 181 -8.03 -14.20 13.28
C PRO A 181 -8.04 -15.36 12.28
N SER A 182 -6.92 -15.97 11.97
CA SER A 182 -6.80 -17.18 11.16
C SER A 182 -5.57 -18.00 11.57
N PRO A 183 -5.45 -19.28 11.15
CA PRO A 183 -4.28 -20.10 11.45
C PRO A 183 -2.95 -19.40 11.19
N GLY A 184 -2.04 -19.45 12.13
CA GLY A 184 -0.71 -18.84 12.02
C GLY A 184 -0.62 -17.33 12.26
N SER A 185 -1.73 -16.60 12.33
CA SER A 185 -1.77 -15.14 12.49
C SER A 185 -1.16 -14.64 13.80
N TYR A 186 -1.27 -15.42 14.87
CA TYR A 186 -0.68 -15.08 16.17
C TYR A 186 0.84 -14.96 16.11
N ARG A 187 1.49 -15.74 15.26
CA ARG A 187 2.96 -15.77 15.10
C ARG A 187 3.48 -14.68 14.18
N THR A 188 2.59 -14.07 13.37
CA THR A 188 3.01 -13.00 12.46
C THR A 188 3.21 -11.69 13.20
N MET A 189 4.32 -11.04 12.91
CA MET A 189 4.58 -9.66 13.34
C MET A 189 4.02 -8.68 12.30
N LEU A 190 3.97 -7.40 12.66
CA LEU A 190 3.64 -6.37 11.69
C LEU A 190 4.63 -6.39 10.53
N GLY A 191 4.14 -6.55 9.33
CA GLY A 191 4.96 -6.63 8.12
C GLY A 191 5.33 -8.05 7.67
N ASP A 192 5.05 -9.07 8.48
CA ASP A 192 5.28 -10.46 8.09
C ASP A 192 4.09 -10.99 7.28
N LEU A 193 4.37 -11.67 6.18
CA LEU A 193 3.37 -12.40 5.43
C LEU A 193 3.08 -13.72 6.14
N CYS A 194 1.80 -14.03 6.34
CA CYS A 194 1.35 -15.34 6.77
C CYS A 194 1.12 -16.21 5.54
N ASP A 195 1.94 -17.24 5.38
CA ASP A 195 1.72 -18.30 4.41
C ASP A 195 0.88 -19.37 5.10
N GLU A 196 -0.42 -19.37 4.85
CA GLU A 196 -1.25 -20.53 5.20
C GLU A 196 -0.83 -21.70 4.30
N ARG A 197 -0.14 -22.68 4.89
CA ARG A 197 0.09 -23.99 4.29
C ARG A 197 -0.77 -25.01 5.00
#